data_1db9528afaa2dd31f7b54ddca22f4922
#
_entry.id   1db9528afaa2dd31f7b54ddca22f4922
#
_cell.length_a   1.000
_cell.length_b   1.000
_cell.length_c   1.000
_cell.angle_alpha   90.00
_cell.angle_beta   90.00
_cell.angle_gamma   90.00
#
_symmetry.space_group_name_H-M   'P 1'
#
loop_
_entity.id
_entity.type
_entity.pdbx_description
1 polymer ?
#
loop_
_entity_poly.entity_id
_entity_poly.type
_entity_poly.pdbx_seq_one_letter_code
_entity_poly.pdbx_strand_id
1 'polypeptide(L)'
;MRIAAKISPVEAMRYDGSLKTNKKMRKGHEELNLIRLTSANLSRNKKRTAITIITLGMTGILFLVISTVLSCANPKEIARESVFDELVINVKSNDRDKMHPEQAWSEISKNNPLNESLESKMMEIPGVEKITKSSDMDIEIKNIVSEDGYLNSSIIGIPEEYGGRLNDSIVEGDCTYEDLLSGDKIIMDESAFMYLPETKTVGDKIRILFKKGGAIVEKELEIAAIAKMPEG
;
A
#
# COMPACT_ATOMS: atom_id res chain seq x y z
N MET A 1 -49.61 22.56 39.69
CA MET A 1 -49.54 23.98 39.21
C MET A 1 -49.83 25.08 40.23
N ARG A 2 -50.09 24.81 41.49
CA ARG A 2 -50.44 25.84 42.53
C ARG A 2 -49.25 26.35 43.37
N ILE A 3 -48.07 25.73 43.26
CA ILE A 3 -46.90 26.12 44.09
C ILE A 3 -46.04 27.19 43.39
N ALA A 4 -46.03 27.22 42.05
CA ALA A 4 -45.24 28.19 41.28
C ALA A 4 -45.73 29.65 41.38
N ALA A 5 -47.02 29.85 41.75
CA ALA A 5 -47.64 31.20 41.86
C ALA A 5 -47.32 31.93 43.18
N LYS A 6 -46.68 31.31 44.17
CA LYS A 6 -46.38 31.89 45.50
C LYS A 6 -44.90 32.21 45.70
N ILE A 7 -44.03 31.93 44.70
CA ILE A 7 -42.59 32.18 44.83
C ILE A 7 -42.25 33.48 44.09
N SER A 8 -41.68 34.43 44.85
CA SER A 8 -41.19 35.68 44.27
C SER A 8 -40.14 35.40 43.14
N PRO A 9 -40.14 36.16 42.03
CA PRO A 9 -39.14 36.04 41.00
C PRO A 9 -37.69 36.06 41.52
N VAL A 10 -37.44 36.79 42.59
CA VAL A 10 -36.12 36.85 43.25
C VAL A 10 -35.77 35.51 43.96
N GLU A 11 -36.78 34.86 44.50
CA GLU A 11 -36.62 33.58 45.21
C GLU A 11 -36.48 32.41 44.22
N ALA A 12 -37.16 32.49 43.09
CA ALA A 12 -37.01 31.57 42.00
C ALA A 12 -35.58 31.62 41.38
N MET A 13 -34.99 32.80 41.27
CA MET A 13 -33.59 32.97 40.81
C MET A 13 -32.56 32.52 41.87
N ARG A 14 -32.90 32.46 43.10
CA ARG A 14 -32.05 31.92 44.19
C ARG A 14 -32.21 30.42 44.38
N TYR A 15 -33.18 29.79 43.72
CA TYR A 15 -33.40 28.36 43.83
C TYR A 15 -32.35 27.60 43.01
N ASP A 16 -31.25 27.35 43.66
CA ASP A 16 -30.11 26.59 43.14
C ASP A 16 -30.36 25.07 43.22
N GLY A 17 -31.51 24.55 42.94
CA GLY A 17 -31.79 23.12 42.80
C GLY A 17 -31.12 22.14 43.78
N SER A 18 -30.41 22.65 44.77
CA SER A 18 -29.71 21.86 45.77
C SER A 18 -30.70 21.38 46.84
N LEU A 19 -31.11 20.12 46.73
CA LEU A 19 -31.69 19.37 47.81
C LEU A 19 -30.85 19.61 49.08
N LYS A 20 -31.49 20.14 50.12
CA LYS A 20 -30.91 20.35 51.46
C LYS A 20 -30.30 19.04 51.96
N THR A 21 -29.09 18.75 51.61
CA THR A 21 -28.30 17.79 52.40
C THR A 21 -27.70 18.55 53.56
N ASN A 22 -28.00 18.12 54.78
CA ASN A 22 -27.38 18.59 56.02
C ASN A 22 -25.88 18.30 55.99
N LYS A 23 -25.13 19.05 55.22
CA LYS A 23 -23.68 19.00 55.22
C LYS A 23 -23.19 19.91 56.33
N LYS A 24 -22.62 19.33 57.42
CA LYS A 24 -21.85 20.04 58.44
C LYS A 24 -20.93 21.04 57.73
N MET A 25 -21.09 22.34 58.03
CA MET A 25 -20.20 23.41 57.54
C MET A 25 -18.77 23.07 57.98
N ARG A 26 -17.94 22.76 57.00
CA ARG A 26 -16.51 22.58 57.24
C ARG A 26 -15.90 23.96 57.48
N LYS A 27 -15.13 24.11 58.54
CA LYS A 27 -14.35 25.32 58.82
C LYS A 27 -13.52 25.70 57.64
N GLY A 28 -13.61 26.93 57.14
CA GLY A 28 -12.77 27.48 56.11
C GLY A 28 -11.30 27.46 56.56
N HIS A 29 -10.37 27.19 55.65
CA HIS A 29 -8.96 27.30 55.92
C HIS A 29 -8.48 28.66 55.46
N GLU A 30 -7.67 29.31 56.28
CA GLU A 30 -7.16 30.67 56.10
C GLU A 30 -6.15 30.80 54.96
N GLU A 31 -5.50 29.69 54.54
CA GLU A 31 -4.54 29.72 53.46
C GLU A 31 -5.14 29.15 52.17
N LEU A 32 -5.21 29.99 51.14
CA LEU A 32 -5.59 29.63 49.76
C LEU A 32 -4.42 28.94 49.05
N ASN A 33 -4.34 27.62 49.12
CA ASN A 33 -3.42 26.86 48.33
C ASN A 33 -4.09 26.44 47.00
N LEU A 34 -3.48 26.81 45.86
CA LEU A 34 -3.96 26.51 44.52
C LEU A 34 -4.29 25.02 44.34
N ILE A 35 -3.47 24.15 44.88
CA ILE A 35 -3.67 22.68 44.82
C ILE A 35 -4.94 22.25 45.54
N ARG A 36 -5.22 22.87 46.70
CA ARG A 36 -6.43 22.62 47.49
C ARG A 36 -7.69 23.12 46.79
N LEU A 37 -7.60 24.31 46.19
CA LEU A 37 -8.72 24.90 45.43
C LEU A 37 -9.06 24.04 44.21
N THR A 38 -8.05 23.58 43.47
CA THR A 38 -8.20 22.68 42.33
C THR A 38 -8.79 21.34 42.77
N SER A 39 -8.26 20.74 43.84
CA SER A 39 -8.79 19.49 44.40
C SER A 39 -10.25 19.62 44.89
N ALA A 40 -10.61 20.73 45.51
CA ALA A 40 -11.96 20.99 45.93
C ALA A 40 -12.93 21.15 44.74
N ASN A 41 -12.52 21.84 43.68
CA ASN A 41 -13.27 21.97 42.45
C ASN A 41 -13.44 20.62 41.72
N LEU A 42 -12.39 19.83 41.61
CA LEU A 42 -12.40 18.47 41.04
C LEU A 42 -13.33 17.54 41.86
N SER A 43 -13.32 17.64 43.20
CA SER A 43 -14.14 16.81 44.07
C SER A 43 -15.63 17.19 44.05
N ARG A 44 -15.98 18.44 43.68
CA ARG A 44 -17.35 18.93 43.62
C ARG A 44 -18.15 18.30 42.46
N ASN A 45 -17.49 18.03 41.35
CA ASN A 45 -18.09 17.47 40.15
C ASN A 45 -17.40 16.15 39.69
N LYS A 46 -17.25 15.19 40.60
CA LYS A 46 -16.51 13.94 40.38
C LYS A 46 -16.88 13.22 39.10
N LYS A 47 -18.17 13.13 38.77
CA LYS A 47 -18.63 12.45 37.54
C LYS A 47 -18.11 13.16 36.27
N ARG A 48 -18.24 14.50 36.23
CA ARG A 48 -17.79 15.28 35.07
C ARG A 48 -16.26 15.26 34.92
N THR A 49 -15.54 15.35 36.03
CA THR A 49 -14.08 15.26 36.07
C THR A 49 -13.60 13.88 35.61
N ALA A 50 -14.25 12.82 36.10
CA ALA A 50 -13.89 11.46 35.67
C ALA A 50 -14.09 11.25 34.15
N ILE A 51 -15.22 11.72 33.62
CA ILE A 51 -15.49 11.64 32.17
C ILE A 51 -14.42 12.41 31.40
N THR A 52 -14.07 13.63 31.82
CA THR A 52 -13.03 14.43 31.14
C THR A 52 -11.66 13.75 31.18
N ILE A 53 -11.29 13.16 32.32
CA ILE A 53 -10.00 12.43 32.43
C ILE A 53 -10.00 11.19 31.54
N ILE A 54 -11.10 10.45 31.51
CA ILE A 54 -11.22 9.24 30.66
C ILE A 54 -11.14 9.65 29.19
N THR A 55 -11.89 10.64 28.76
CA THR A 55 -11.86 11.08 27.34
C THR A 55 -10.49 11.60 26.94
N LEU A 56 -9.84 12.41 27.78
CA LEU A 56 -8.49 12.90 27.51
C LEU A 56 -7.48 11.75 27.46
N GLY A 57 -7.57 10.80 28.40
CA GLY A 57 -6.72 9.61 28.42
C GLY A 57 -6.91 8.74 27.18
N MET A 58 -8.15 8.46 26.80
CA MET A 58 -8.45 7.69 25.58
C MET A 58 -7.93 8.39 24.31
N THR A 59 -8.10 9.71 24.22
CA THR A 59 -7.57 10.48 23.09
C THR A 59 -6.04 10.41 23.04
N GLY A 60 -5.37 10.50 24.18
CA GLY A 60 -3.93 10.36 24.27
C GLY A 60 -3.44 8.97 23.85
N ILE A 61 -4.12 7.91 24.30
CA ILE A 61 -3.81 6.52 23.90
C ILE A 61 -4.02 6.35 22.39
N LEU A 62 -5.15 6.83 21.85
CA LEU A 62 -5.42 6.75 20.42
C LEU A 62 -4.34 7.46 19.59
N PHE A 63 -3.93 8.64 20.02
CA PHE A 63 -2.85 9.39 19.36
C PHE A 63 -1.52 8.62 19.38
N LEU A 64 -1.16 8.02 20.52
CA LEU A 64 0.05 7.20 20.63
C LEU A 64 -0.02 5.98 19.72
N VAL A 65 -1.15 5.28 19.67
CA VAL A 65 -1.32 4.12 18.79
C VAL A 65 -1.16 4.53 17.33
N ILE A 66 -1.84 5.59 16.89
CA ILE A 66 -1.72 6.07 15.51
C ILE A 66 -0.28 6.51 15.20
N SER A 67 0.37 7.25 16.08
CA SER A 67 1.76 7.66 15.91
C SER A 67 2.70 6.46 15.81
N THR A 68 2.48 5.42 16.63
CA THR A 68 3.29 4.19 16.57
C THR A 68 3.10 3.46 15.25
N VAL A 69 1.85 3.29 14.80
CA VAL A 69 1.55 2.65 13.51
C VAL A 69 2.20 3.42 12.35
N LEU A 70 2.07 4.76 12.34
CA LEU A 70 2.71 5.60 11.33
C LEU A 70 4.25 5.55 11.38
N SER A 71 4.82 5.42 12.58
CA SER A 71 6.28 5.29 12.73
C SER A 71 6.80 3.91 12.29
N CYS A 72 5.97 2.87 12.39
CA CYS A 72 6.30 1.54 11.87
C CYS A 72 6.22 1.47 10.34
N ALA A 73 5.40 2.33 9.71
CA ALA A 73 5.37 2.47 8.27
C ALA A 73 6.59 3.25 7.78
N ASN A 74 7.68 2.54 7.51
CA ASN A 74 8.87 3.14 6.90
C ASN A 74 8.64 3.26 5.38
N PRO A 75 8.38 4.48 4.86
CA PRO A 75 8.08 4.65 3.43
C PRO A 75 9.22 4.18 2.52
N LYS A 76 10.47 4.21 3.02
CA LYS A 76 11.63 3.72 2.27
C LYS A 76 11.65 2.20 2.15
N GLU A 77 11.25 1.48 3.20
CA GLU A 77 11.17 0.02 3.14
C GLU A 77 10.00 -0.44 2.28
N ILE A 78 8.83 0.19 2.42
CA ILE A 78 7.68 -0.08 1.54
C ILE A 78 8.04 0.19 0.07
N ALA A 79 8.72 1.31 -0.21
CA ALA A 79 9.17 1.61 -1.56
C ALA A 79 10.22 0.59 -2.06
N ARG A 80 11.10 0.08 -1.19
CA ARG A 80 12.09 -0.95 -1.55
C ARG A 80 11.47 -2.33 -1.80
N GLU A 81 10.34 -2.63 -1.19
CA GLU A 81 9.58 -3.85 -1.48
C GLU A 81 8.90 -3.79 -2.85
N SER A 82 8.44 -2.59 -3.25
CA SER A 82 7.74 -2.37 -4.52
C SER A 82 8.66 -1.98 -5.67
N VAL A 83 9.81 -1.37 -5.37
CA VAL A 83 10.78 -0.88 -6.37
C VAL A 83 12.16 -1.42 -5.99
N PHE A 84 12.74 -2.20 -6.88
CA PHE A 84 14.05 -2.84 -6.65
C PHE A 84 15.21 -1.85 -6.66
N ASP A 85 15.03 -0.66 -7.24
CA ASP A 85 16.04 0.36 -7.46
C ASP A 85 15.63 1.70 -6.82
N GLU A 86 16.60 2.55 -6.53
CA GLU A 86 16.35 3.87 -5.94
C GLU A 86 15.66 4.85 -6.91
N LEU A 87 15.90 4.67 -8.22
CA LEU A 87 15.30 5.46 -9.29
C LEU A 87 14.87 4.54 -10.42
N VAL A 88 13.62 4.68 -10.86
CA VAL A 88 13.08 3.96 -12.00
C VAL A 88 12.75 4.93 -13.11
N ILE A 89 13.28 4.66 -14.30
CA ILE A 89 12.98 5.42 -15.50
C ILE A 89 12.19 4.52 -16.44
N ASN A 90 10.94 4.88 -16.67
CA ASN A 90 10.04 4.16 -17.55
C ASN A 90 9.71 4.97 -18.80
N VAL A 91 9.57 4.28 -19.91
CA VAL A 91 9.01 4.87 -21.12
C VAL A 91 7.49 4.95 -20.95
N LYS A 92 6.94 6.13 -21.13
CA LYS A 92 5.49 6.34 -21.08
C LYS A 92 4.93 6.42 -22.49
N SER A 93 4.05 5.50 -22.85
CA SER A 93 3.29 5.56 -24.10
C SER A 93 1.94 6.25 -23.91
N ASN A 94 1.42 6.82 -25.00
CA ASN A 94 0.09 7.39 -25.03
C ASN A 94 -0.61 7.01 -26.34
N ASP A 95 -1.11 5.78 -26.40
CA ASP A 95 -1.80 5.25 -27.60
C ASP A 95 -3.15 5.93 -27.90
N ARG A 96 -3.67 6.71 -26.96
CA ARG A 96 -4.94 7.44 -27.12
C ARG A 96 -4.78 8.82 -27.75
N ASP A 97 -3.58 9.37 -27.73
CA ASP A 97 -3.30 10.70 -28.30
C ASP A 97 -3.01 10.60 -29.78
N LYS A 98 -4.05 10.85 -30.59
CA LYS A 98 -3.94 10.85 -32.06
C LYS A 98 -3.15 12.05 -32.60
N MET A 99 -2.92 13.09 -31.80
CA MET A 99 -2.16 14.28 -32.21
C MET A 99 -0.65 14.05 -32.09
N HIS A 100 -0.25 13.10 -31.27
CA HIS A 100 1.15 12.73 -31.01
C HIS A 100 1.38 11.25 -31.30
N PRO A 101 1.29 10.80 -32.57
CA PRO A 101 1.44 9.37 -32.92
C PRO A 101 2.82 8.81 -32.57
N GLU A 102 3.83 9.67 -32.45
CA GLU A 102 5.18 9.29 -32.00
C GLU A 102 5.23 8.81 -30.55
N GLN A 103 4.21 9.11 -29.74
CA GLN A 103 4.07 8.65 -28.36
C GLN A 103 3.35 7.29 -28.26
N ALA A 104 2.88 6.76 -29.39
CA ALA A 104 2.26 5.44 -29.39
C ALA A 104 3.32 4.36 -29.15
N TRP A 105 2.96 3.32 -28.38
CA TRP A 105 3.86 2.21 -28.07
C TRP A 105 4.46 1.57 -29.31
N SER A 106 3.68 1.47 -30.40
CA SER A 106 4.14 0.94 -31.68
C SER A 106 5.30 1.73 -32.31
N GLU A 107 5.37 3.03 -32.08
CA GLU A 107 6.45 3.90 -32.57
C GLU A 107 7.62 3.94 -31.58
N ILE A 108 7.33 4.04 -30.30
CA ILE A 108 8.35 3.99 -29.24
C ILE A 108 9.13 2.68 -29.29
N SER A 109 8.47 1.55 -29.51
CA SER A 109 9.13 0.24 -29.59
C SER A 109 10.09 0.08 -30.78
N LYS A 110 9.90 0.86 -31.87
CA LYS A 110 10.84 0.89 -33.00
C LYS A 110 12.11 1.67 -32.70
N ASN A 111 11.97 2.75 -31.92
CA ASN A 111 13.05 3.65 -31.55
C ASN A 111 13.03 3.87 -30.05
N ASN A 112 13.36 2.81 -29.30
CA ASN A 112 13.34 2.87 -27.83
C ASN A 112 14.25 4.02 -27.33
N PRO A 113 13.72 5.00 -26.60
CA PRO A 113 14.52 6.09 -26.04
C PRO A 113 15.46 5.60 -24.93
N LEU A 114 15.16 4.45 -24.29
CA LEU A 114 16.05 3.79 -23.34
C LEU A 114 17.10 2.99 -24.11
N ASN A 115 18.10 3.68 -24.65
CA ASN A 115 19.16 3.10 -25.46
C ASN A 115 20.53 3.31 -24.82
N GLU A 116 21.56 2.69 -25.38
CA GLU A 116 22.93 2.77 -24.87
C GLU A 116 23.48 4.21 -24.74
N SER A 117 23.02 5.13 -25.61
CA SER A 117 23.44 6.53 -25.53
C SER A 117 22.86 7.22 -24.28
N LEU A 118 21.62 6.91 -23.92
CA LEU A 118 21.01 7.41 -22.69
C LEU A 118 21.69 6.78 -21.47
N GLU A 119 21.92 5.48 -21.50
CA GLU A 119 22.62 4.74 -20.46
C GLU A 119 24.00 5.35 -20.15
N SER A 120 24.80 5.61 -21.20
CA SER A 120 26.11 6.25 -21.06
C SER A 120 26.00 7.63 -20.38
N LYS A 121 25.02 8.44 -20.77
CA LYS A 121 24.80 9.75 -20.15
C LYS A 121 24.35 9.65 -18.69
N MET A 122 23.57 8.65 -18.36
CA MET A 122 23.14 8.41 -16.99
C MET A 122 24.29 7.97 -16.09
N MET A 123 25.20 7.12 -16.60
CA MET A 123 26.40 6.72 -15.90
C MET A 123 27.39 7.86 -15.64
N GLU A 124 27.33 8.95 -16.43
CA GLU A 124 28.11 10.17 -16.20
C GLU A 124 27.59 11.02 -15.03
N ILE A 125 26.37 10.77 -14.56
CA ILE A 125 25.76 11.52 -13.45
C ILE A 125 26.45 11.14 -12.13
N PRO A 126 26.98 12.10 -11.35
CA PRO A 126 27.58 11.80 -10.08
C PRO A 126 26.59 11.13 -9.11
N GLY A 127 26.95 9.98 -8.58
CA GLY A 127 26.11 9.19 -7.66
C GLY A 127 25.34 8.05 -8.31
N VAL A 128 25.37 7.93 -9.65
CA VAL A 128 24.89 6.73 -10.34
C VAL A 128 25.99 5.69 -10.32
N GLU A 129 25.79 4.62 -9.58
CA GLU A 129 26.76 3.52 -9.44
C GLU A 129 26.50 2.40 -10.45
N LYS A 130 25.23 2.18 -10.76
CA LYS A 130 24.80 1.06 -11.60
C LYS A 130 23.45 1.36 -12.28
N ILE A 131 23.26 0.79 -13.45
CA ILE A 131 21.99 0.79 -14.19
C ILE A 131 21.57 -0.65 -14.40
N THR A 132 20.36 -0.96 -13.93
CA THR A 132 19.74 -2.27 -14.13
C THR A 132 18.65 -2.14 -15.19
N LYS A 133 18.63 -3.05 -16.14
CA LYS A 133 17.66 -3.05 -17.23
C LYS A 133 16.60 -4.10 -16.99
N SER A 134 15.36 -3.68 -17.03
CA SER A 134 14.20 -4.58 -17.08
C SER A 134 13.43 -4.31 -18.35
N SER A 135 12.81 -5.32 -18.90
CA SER A 135 11.94 -5.21 -20.07
C SER A 135 10.67 -5.99 -19.81
N ASP A 136 9.55 -5.39 -20.18
CA ASP A 136 8.24 -6.03 -20.18
C ASP A 136 7.72 -6.17 -21.61
N MET A 137 6.88 -7.14 -21.81
CA MET A 137 6.26 -7.41 -23.10
C MET A 137 4.84 -7.93 -22.89
N ASP A 138 3.88 -7.26 -23.53
CA ASP A 138 2.50 -7.73 -23.56
C ASP A 138 2.40 -9.05 -24.31
N ILE A 139 1.70 -9.98 -23.71
CA ILE A 139 1.44 -11.30 -24.27
C ILE A 139 -0.05 -11.66 -24.16
N GLU A 140 -0.46 -12.60 -24.98
CA GLU A 140 -1.76 -13.25 -24.92
C GLU A 140 -1.52 -14.74 -24.66
N ILE A 141 -2.03 -15.24 -23.52
CA ILE A 141 -1.94 -16.66 -23.17
C ILE A 141 -3.16 -17.37 -23.75
N LYS A 142 -2.94 -18.45 -24.51
CA LYS A 142 -3.97 -19.25 -25.16
C LYS A 142 -4.40 -20.45 -24.29
N ASN A 143 -5.59 -20.99 -24.63
CA ASN A 143 -6.13 -22.21 -24.02
C ASN A 143 -6.31 -22.08 -22.49
N ILE A 144 -6.83 -20.97 -22.07
CA ILE A 144 -7.20 -20.72 -20.66
C ILE A 144 -8.70 -20.95 -20.45
N VAL A 145 -9.08 -21.01 -19.15
CA VAL A 145 -10.48 -21.10 -18.71
C VAL A 145 -11.07 -19.69 -18.62
N SER A 146 -11.40 -19.11 -19.77
CA SER A 146 -12.14 -17.85 -19.85
C SER A 146 -13.14 -17.89 -20.98
N GLU A 147 -14.14 -17.02 -20.97
CA GLU A 147 -15.15 -16.93 -22.03
C GLU A 147 -14.52 -16.67 -23.40
N ASP A 148 -13.45 -15.89 -23.46
CA ASP A 148 -12.75 -15.53 -24.69
C ASP A 148 -11.67 -16.55 -25.09
N GLY A 149 -11.31 -17.51 -24.22
CA GLY A 149 -10.29 -18.53 -24.44
C GLY A 149 -8.86 -18.02 -24.45
N TYR A 150 -8.62 -16.78 -24.01
CA TYR A 150 -7.30 -16.18 -23.87
C TYR A 150 -7.24 -15.21 -22.68
N LEU A 151 -6.02 -14.96 -22.19
CA LEU A 151 -5.72 -13.99 -21.13
C LEU A 151 -4.66 -13.02 -21.63
N ASN A 152 -4.95 -11.73 -21.56
CA ASN A 152 -3.93 -10.70 -21.74
C ASN A 152 -3.11 -10.58 -20.47
N SER A 153 -1.81 -10.66 -20.60
CA SER A 153 -0.84 -10.59 -19.51
C SER A 153 0.45 -9.94 -20.00
N SER A 154 1.45 -9.88 -19.16
CA SER A 154 2.79 -9.44 -19.54
C SER A 154 3.85 -10.43 -19.10
N ILE A 155 4.94 -10.50 -19.85
CA ILE A 155 6.18 -11.16 -19.44
C ILE A 155 7.19 -10.09 -19.09
N ILE A 156 7.79 -10.23 -17.91
CA ILE A 156 8.82 -9.33 -17.39
C ILE A 156 10.16 -10.06 -17.44
N GLY A 157 11.13 -9.47 -18.12
CA GLY A 157 12.52 -9.94 -18.11
C GLY A 157 13.18 -9.54 -16.79
N ILE A 158 13.68 -10.53 -16.07
CA ILE A 158 14.28 -10.34 -14.75
C ILE A 158 15.80 -10.25 -14.90
N PRO A 159 16.44 -9.19 -14.42
CA PRO A 159 17.90 -9.09 -14.34
C PRO A 159 18.50 -10.14 -13.39
N GLU A 160 19.74 -10.53 -13.64
CA GLU A 160 20.46 -11.55 -12.85
C GLU A 160 20.49 -11.24 -11.36
N GLU A 161 20.61 -9.96 -11.01
CA GLU A 161 20.67 -9.49 -9.62
C GLU A 161 19.42 -9.78 -8.81
N TYR A 162 18.30 -9.96 -9.49
CA TYR A 162 17.01 -10.26 -8.83
C TYR A 162 16.71 -11.76 -8.77
N GLY A 163 17.56 -12.58 -9.38
CA GLY A 163 17.39 -14.03 -9.38
C GLY A 163 17.29 -14.64 -7.99
N GLY A 164 18.09 -14.14 -7.04
CA GLY A 164 18.03 -14.60 -5.65
C GLY A 164 16.70 -14.29 -4.96
N ARG A 165 16.13 -13.10 -5.17
CA ARG A 165 14.82 -12.71 -4.60
C ARG A 165 13.66 -13.47 -5.24
N LEU A 166 13.81 -13.82 -6.52
CA LEU A 166 12.82 -14.61 -7.22
C LEU A 166 12.61 -15.96 -6.55
N ASN A 167 13.71 -16.63 -6.17
CA ASN A 167 13.66 -17.91 -5.48
C ASN A 167 12.87 -17.83 -4.15
N ASP A 168 12.97 -16.72 -3.44
CA ASP A 168 12.22 -16.50 -2.19
C ASP A 168 10.71 -16.36 -2.42
N SER A 169 10.30 -16.03 -3.64
CA SER A 169 8.90 -15.85 -4.03
C SER A 169 8.27 -17.11 -4.62
N ILE A 170 9.06 -18.16 -4.93
CA ILE A 170 8.56 -19.40 -5.51
C ILE A 170 7.75 -20.17 -4.47
N VAL A 171 6.52 -20.52 -4.84
CA VAL A 171 5.57 -21.29 -4.02
C VAL A 171 5.56 -22.76 -4.43
N GLU A 172 5.73 -23.04 -5.74
CA GLU A 172 5.71 -24.38 -6.30
C GLU A 172 6.70 -24.49 -7.47
N GLY A 173 7.36 -25.61 -7.60
CA GLY A 173 8.36 -25.86 -8.61
C GLY A 173 9.76 -25.41 -8.20
N ASP A 174 10.67 -25.40 -9.14
CA ASP A 174 12.06 -24.96 -8.99
C ASP A 174 12.53 -24.36 -10.30
N CYS A 175 13.13 -23.18 -10.25
CA CYS A 175 13.61 -22.51 -11.44
C CYS A 175 14.80 -21.62 -11.09
N THR A 176 15.94 -21.94 -11.66
CA THR A 176 17.14 -21.11 -11.52
C THR A 176 17.13 -19.98 -12.55
N TYR A 177 17.98 -18.97 -12.33
CA TYR A 177 18.16 -17.89 -13.31
C TYR A 177 18.70 -18.43 -14.66
N GLU A 178 19.59 -19.42 -14.62
CA GLU A 178 20.11 -20.09 -15.81
C GLU A 178 19.01 -20.80 -16.61
N ASP A 179 18.01 -21.39 -15.92
CA ASP A 179 16.86 -21.99 -16.60
C ASP A 179 16.07 -20.96 -17.40
N LEU A 180 15.88 -19.74 -16.85
CA LEU A 180 15.20 -18.66 -17.54
C LEU A 180 15.98 -18.14 -18.75
N LEU A 181 17.30 -18.13 -18.69
CA LEU A 181 18.16 -17.70 -19.82
C LEU A 181 17.99 -18.59 -21.06
N SER A 182 17.54 -19.84 -20.92
CA SER A 182 17.20 -20.70 -22.05
C SER A 182 16.11 -20.10 -22.94
N GLY A 183 15.28 -19.26 -22.34
CA GLY A 183 14.15 -18.59 -22.99
C GLY A 183 12.95 -19.51 -23.26
N ASP A 184 12.98 -20.76 -22.82
CA ASP A 184 11.92 -21.74 -23.02
C ASP A 184 11.11 -22.01 -21.74
N LYS A 185 11.57 -21.48 -20.62
CA LYS A 185 10.94 -21.60 -19.31
C LYS A 185 10.46 -20.25 -18.80
N ILE A 186 9.39 -20.29 -17.99
CA ILE A 186 8.87 -19.13 -17.29
C ILE A 186 8.53 -19.48 -15.84
N ILE A 187 8.56 -18.47 -15.02
CA ILE A 187 7.91 -18.49 -13.71
C ILE A 187 6.58 -17.75 -13.86
N MET A 188 5.52 -18.37 -13.42
CA MET A 188 4.18 -17.82 -13.56
C MET A 188 3.68 -17.29 -12.22
N ASP A 189 3.05 -16.11 -12.24
CA ASP A 189 2.38 -15.60 -11.05
C ASP A 189 1.19 -16.47 -10.67
N GLU A 190 0.98 -16.68 -9.36
CA GLU A 190 -0.09 -17.52 -8.83
C GLU A 190 -1.47 -17.04 -9.32
N SER A 191 -1.67 -15.74 -9.41
CA SER A 191 -2.94 -15.16 -9.87
C SER A 191 -3.20 -15.44 -11.35
N ALA A 192 -2.17 -15.39 -12.19
CA ALA A 192 -2.27 -15.74 -13.60
C ALA A 192 -2.44 -17.26 -13.82
N PHE A 193 -1.79 -18.06 -12.98
CA PHE A 193 -1.90 -19.52 -13.02
C PHE A 193 -3.33 -20.02 -12.76
N MET A 194 -4.11 -19.32 -11.89
CA MET A 194 -5.51 -19.68 -11.61
C MET A 194 -6.44 -19.62 -12.82
N TYR A 195 -6.06 -18.93 -13.89
CA TYR A 195 -6.82 -18.90 -15.15
C TYR A 195 -6.52 -20.08 -16.06
N LEU A 196 -5.51 -20.88 -15.77
CA LEU A 196 -5.22 -22.09 -16.54
C LEU A 196 -6.22 -23.21 -16.20
N PRO A 197 -6.44 -24.18 -17.10
CA PRO A 197 -7.19 -25.38 -16.77
C PRO A 197 -6.62 -26.08 -15.52
N GLU A 198 -7.48 -26.60 -14.66
CA GLU A 198 -7.08 -27.35 -13.44
C GLU A 198 -6.16 -28.56 -13.71
N THR A 199 -6.12 -29.02 -14.96
CA THR A 199 -5.22 -30.08 -15.40
C THR A 199 -3.78 -29.63 -15.61
N LYS A 200 -3.52 -28.33 -15.58
CA LYS A 200 -2.18 -27.77 -15.77
C LYS A 200 -1.42 -27.76 -14.45
N THR A 201 -0.17 -28.13 -14.51
CA THR A 201 0.75 -28.21 -13.38
C THR A 201 2.10 -27.60 -13.77
N VAL A 202 2.97 -27.43 -12.79
CA VAL A 202 4.38 -27.11 -13.04
C VAL A 202 5.00 -28.22 -13.92
N GLY A 203 5.79 -27.82 -14.90
CA GLY A 203 6.36 -28.68 -15.94
C GLY A 203 5.52 -28.75 -17.22
N ASP A 204 4.28 -28.29 -17.19
CA ASP A 204 3.45 -28.21 -18.39
C ASP A 204 3.80 -27.01 -19.26
N LYS A 205 3.41 -27.10 -20.53
CA LYS A 205 3.63 -26.01 -21.49
C LYS A 205 2.37 -25.16 -21.65
N ILE A 206 2.59 -23.86 -21.75
CA ILE A 206 1.59 -22.88 -22.19
C ILE A 206 1.98 -22.29 -23.52
N ARG A 207 0.99 -21.81 -24.24
CA ARG A 207 1.18 -21.17 -25.55
C ARG A 207 0.88 -19.69 -25.41
N ILE A 208 1.85 -18.88 -25.79
CA ILE A 208 1.76 -17.43 -25.76
C ILE A 208 1.84 -16.84 -27.15
N LEU A 209 1.16 -15.72 -27.34
CA LEU A 209 1.30 -14.88 -28.52
C LEU A 209 1.85 -13.52 -28.11
N PHE A 210 2.73 -12.98 -28.90
CA PHE A 210 3.27 -11.64 -28.74
C PHE A 210 3.58 -10.97 -30.06
N LYS A 211 3.70 -9.65 -30.06
CA LYS A 211 4.06 -8.88 -31.25
C LYS A 211 5.56 -8.64 -31.30
N LYS A 212 6.20 -9.03 -32.41
CA LYS A 212 7.62 -8.75 -32.67
C LYS A 212 7.77 -8.17 -34.08
N GLY A 213 8.24 -6.91 -34.15
CA GLY A 213 8.44 -6.24 -35.46
C GLY A 213 7.16 -6.09 -36.29
N GLY A 214 5.98 -6.00 -35.64
CA GLY A 214 4.68 -5.92 -36.30
C GLY A 214 4.05 -7.27 -36.67
N ALA A 215 4.77 -8.39 -36.55
CA ALA A 215 4.24 -9.74 -36.74
C ALA A 215 3.81 -10.35 -35.39
N ILE A 216 2.76 -11.18 -35.44
CA ILE A 216 2.36 -11.99 -34.29
C ILE A 216 3.23 -13.25 -34.29
N VAL A 217 3.90 -13.49 -33.17
CA VAL A 217 4.73 -14.66 -32.95
C VAL A 217 4.07 -15.53 -31.89
N GLU A 218 4.00 -16.83 -32.15
CA GLU A 218 3.53 -17.83 -31.20
C GLU A 218 4.73 -18.58 -30.63
N LYS A 219 4.76 -18.79 -29.31
CA LYS A 219 5.79 -19.54 -28.63
C LYS A 219 5.19 -20.43 -27.55
N GLU A 220 5.73 -21.63 -27.40
CA GLU A 220 5.45 -22.49 -26.25
C GLU A 220 6.51 -22.28 -25.19
N LEU A 221 6.07 -22.12 -23.94
CA LEU A 221 6.94 -21.98 -22.78
C LEU A 221 6.53 -22.99 -21.71
N GLU A 222 7.51 -23.57 -21.05
CA GLU A 222 7.32 -24.47 -19.90
C GLU A 222 7.13 -23.65 -18.63
N ILE A 223 6.13 -23.98 -17.82
CA ILE A 223 5.93 -23.42 -16.48
C ILE A 223 6.93 -24.12 -15.56
N ALA A 224 8.07 -23.51 -15.30
CA ALA A 224 9.09 -24.08 -14.44
C ALA A 224 8.75 -23.93 -12.95
N ALA A 225 8.10 -22.84 -12.59
CA ALA A 225 7.68 -22.58 -11.21
C ALA A 225 6.47 -21.64 -11.17
N ILE A 226 5.79 -21.65 -10.05
CA ILE A 226 4.75 -20.68 -9.67
C ILE A 226 5.31 -19.81 -8.56
N ALA A 227 5.18 -18.50 -8.68
CA ALA A 227 5.61 -17.55 -7.68
C ALA A 227 4.45 -16.66 -7.22
N LYS A 228 4.51 -16.24 -5.99
CA LYS A 228 3.64 -15.20 -5.46
C LYS A 228 4.39 -13.87 -5.54
N MET A 229 4.09 -13.11 -6.58
CA MET A 229 4.67 -11.78 -6.72
C MET A 229 4.03 -10.81 -5.72
N PRO A 230 4.80 -9.88 -5.14
CA PRO A 230 4.23 -8.84 -4.30
C PRO A 230 3.24 -8.01 -5.13
N GLU A 231 2.06 -7.77 -4.58
CA GLU A 231 1.09 -6.86 -5.19
C GLU A 231 1.71 -5.46 -5.25
N GLY A 232 1.90 -4.95 -6.47
CA GLY A 232 2.48 -3.63 -6.76
C GLY A 232 1.51 -2.48 -6.50
#